data_1f506947a4d4831db58d8f7407f82c27
#
_entry.id   1f506947a4d4831db58d8f7407f82c27
#
_cell.length_a   1.000
_cell.length_b   1.000
_cell.length_c   1.000
_cell.angle_alpha   90.00
_cell.angle_beta   90.00
_cell.angle_gamma   90.00
#
_symmetry.space_group_name_H-M   'P 1'
#
loop_
_entity.id
_entity.type
_entity.pdbx_description
1 polymer ?
#
loop_
_entity_poly.entity_id
_entity_poly.type
_entity_poly.pdbx_seq_one_letter_code
_entity_poly.pdbx_strand_id
1 'polypeptide(L)' 'MSKVASFKPFYHGEKSFVVLDRINHFASYSSNGHHGTKIHFDDGTELLVGEWPSAVRDAIEQAGKE' A
#
# COMPACT_ATOMS: atom_id res chain seq x y z
N MET A 1 -1.14 12.23 -14.74
CA MET A 1 -1.60 12.59 -13.38
C MET A 1 -1.32 11.47 -12.41
N SER A 2 -1.03 11.82 -11.17
CA SER A 2 -0.80 10.83 -10.14
C SER A 2 -2.10 10.15 -9.73
N LYS A 3 -2.03 8.87 -9.45
CA LYS A 3 -3.15 8.10 -8.94
C LYS A 3 -2.95 7.88 -7.45
N VAL A 4 -3.98 8.11 -6.67
CA VAL A 4 -3.91 8.00 -5.22
C VAL A 4 -4.95 6.98 -4.74
N ALA A 5 -4.57 6.13 -3.81
CA ALA A 5 -5.50 5.20 -3.17
C ALA A 5 -5.35 5.31 -1.66
N SER A 6 -6.41 4.97 -0.94
CA SER A 6 -6.36 4.94 0.51
C SER A 6 -6.36 3.49 0.98
N PHE A 7 -5.59 3.22 2.03
CA PHE A 7 -5.50 1.88 2.60
C PHE A 7 -5.67 1.98 4.11
N LYS A 8 -6.20 0.92 4.70
CA LYS A 8 -6.36 0.86 6.16
C LYS A 8 -5.00 0.90 6.83
N PRO A 9 -4.90 1.51 8.03
CA PRO A 9 -3.64 1.52 8.76
C PRO A 9 -3.28 0.11 9.23
N PHE A 10 -1.98 -0.17 9.36
CA PHE A 10 -1.50 -1.47 9.83
C PHE A 10 -1.90 -1.69 11.29
N TYR A 11 -1.73 -0.68 12.12
CA TYR A 11 -2.11 -0.75 13.52
C TYR A 11 -3.40 0.03 13.75
N HIS A 12 -3.29 1.23 14.27
CA HIS A 12 -4.43 2.09 14.56
C HIS A 12 -4.23 3.44 13.91
N GLY A 13 -5.31 4.16 13.73
CA GLY A 13 -5.22 5.50 13.21
C GLY A 13 -6.04 5.68 11.95
N GLU A 14 -5.70 6.69 11.19
CA GLU A 14 -6.43 7.05 9.99
C GLU A 14 -5.87 6.33 8.77
N LYS A 15 -6.67 6.28 7.72
CA LYS A 15 -6.25 5.69 6.46
C LYS A 15 -5.03 6.42 5.91
N SER A 16 -4.17 5.66 5.26
CA SER A 16 -3.01 6.22 4.57
C SER A 16 -3.37 6.45 3.12
N PHE A 17 -3.00 7.61 2.60
CA PHE A 17 -3.19 7.92 1.18
C PHE A 17 -1.85 7.73 0.47
N VAL A 18 -1.85 6.90 -0.57
CA VAL A 18 -0.63 6.46 -1.22
C VAL A 18 -0.66 6.88 -2.68
N VAL A 19 0.43 7.50 -3.13
CA VAL A 19 0.60 7.83 -4.55
C VAL A 19 1.08 6.58 -5.25
N LEU A 20 0.22 5.97 -6.03
CA LEU A 20 0.48 4.66 -6.61
C LEU A 20 1.65 4.66 -7.59
N ASP A 21 1.89 5.77 -8.27
CA ASP A 21 2.98 5.88 -9.23
C ASP A 21 4.37 5.78 -8.59
N ARG A 22 4.43 5.93 -7.27
CA ARG A 22 5.72 5.94 -6.56
C ARG A 22 6.04 4.58 -5.93
N ILE A 23 5.16 3.61 -6.06
CA ILE A 23 5.39 2.29 -5.48
C ILE A 23 6.37 1.52 -6.36
N ASN A 24 7.45 1.06 -5.74
CA ASN A 24 8.43 0.22 -6.41
C ASN A 24 8.03 -1.26 -6.32
N HIS A 25 7.83 -1.73 -5.09
CA HIS A 25 7.38 -3.10 -4.86
C HIS A 25 6.71 -3.18 -3.50
N PHE A 26 6.02 -4.29 -3.28
CA PHE A 26 5.33 -4.51 -2.00
C PHE A 26 5.28 -6.02 -1.73
N ALA A 27 5.14 -6.35 -0.46
CA ALA A 27 5.09 -7.76 -0.03
C ALA A 27 4.23 -7.88 1.21
N SER A 28 3.76 -9.09 1.48
CA SER A 28 2.99 -9.33 2.69
C SER A 28 3.88 -9.13 3.93
N TYR A 29 3.26 -8.67 5.00
CA TYR A 29 3.96 -8.41 6.24
C TYR A 29 3.06 -8.75 7.41
N SER A 30 3.60 -9.34 8.45
CA SER A 30 2.83 -9.62 9.66
C SER A 30 3.69 -9.37 10.87
N SER A 31 3.08 -8.90 11.94
CA SER A 31 3.76 -8.63 13.21
C SER A 31 2.73 -8.57 14.32
N ASN A 32 3.00 -9.25 15.44
CA ASN A 32 2.15 -9.22 16.62
C ASN A 32 0.68 -9.53 16.30
N GLY A 33 0.44 -10.49 15.40
CA GLY A 33 -0.92 -10.88 15.04
C GLY A 33 -1.59 -9.98 14.02
N HIS A 34 -0.95 -8.90 13.60
CA HIS A 34 -1.46 -8.02 12.56
C HIS A 34 -0.91 -8.45 11.21
N HIS A 35 -1.76 -8.42 10.20
CA HIS A 35 -1.38 -8.80 8.84
C HIS A 35 -1.65 -7.64 7.89
N GLY A 36 -0.78 -7.48 6.93
CA GLY A 36 -0.94 -6.41 5.96
C GLY A 36 0.14 -6.46 4.90
N THR A 37 0.49 -5.29 4.40
CA THR A 37 1.46 -5.17 3.30
C THR A 37 2.49 -4.12 3.64
N LYS A 38 3.74 -4.42 3.37
CA LYS A 38 4.82 -3.43 3.44
C LYS A 38 5.05 -2.93 2.02
N ILE A 39 4.85 -1.63 1.82
CA ILE A 39 4.99 -1.00 0.52
C ILE A 39 6.33 -0.25 0.49
N HIS A 40 7.11 -0.51 -0.56
CA HIS A 40 8.39 0.17 -0.76
C HIS A 40 8.24 1.16 -1.91
N PHE A 41 8.66 2.39 -1.66
CA PHE A 41 8.55 3.45 -2.65
C PHE A 41 9.88 3.66 -3.37
N ASP A 42 9.83 4.35 -4.49
CA ASP A 42 11.00 4.54 -5.34
C ASP A 42 12.06 5.46 -4.72
N ASP A 43 11.69 6.21 -3.67
CA ASP A 43 12.64 7.07 -2.96
C ASP A 43 13.29 6.38 -1.77
N GLY A 44 13.03 5.08 -1.58
CA GLY A 44 13.62 4.30 -0.49
C GLY A 44 12.81 4.27 0.79
N THR A 45 11.67 4.96 0.85
CA THR A 45 10.83 4.93 2.05
C THR A 45 9.91 3.72 2.03
N GLU A 46 9.35 3.39 3.20
CA GLU A 46 8.46 2.25 3.38
C GLU A 46 7.21 2.69 4.13
N LEU A 47 6.11 1.97 3.89
CA LEU A 47 4.87 2.21 4.59
C LEU A 47 4.17 0.88 4.86
N LEU A 48 3.68 0.70 6.08
CA LEU A 48 2.89 -0.49 6.43
C LEU A 48 1.41 -0.13 6.36
N VAL A 49 0.65 -0.97 5.65
CA VAL A 49 -0.80 -0.78 5.55
C VAL A 49 -1.50 -2.07 5.97
N GLY A 50 -2.75 -1.96 6.39
CA GLY A 50 -3.53 -3.10 6.87
C GLY A 50 -4.30 -3.82 5.78
N GLU A 51 -4.00 -3.55 4.52
CA GLU A 51 -4.65 -4.24 3.40
C GLU A 51 -3.79 -5.41 2.95
N TRP A 52 -4.43 -6.43 2.40
CA TRP A 52 -3.72 -7.57 1.85
C TRP A 52 -2.96 -7.16 0.59
N PRO A 53 -1.86 -7.85 0.27
CA PRO A 53 -1.12 -7.52 -0.97
C PRO A 53 -2.00 -7.56 -2.22
N SER A 54 -2.98 -8.46 -2.26
CA SER A 54 -3.88 -8.51 -3.42
C SER A 54 -4.69 -7.23 -3.55
N ALA A 55 -5.08 -6.60 -2.44
CA ALA A 55 -5.82 -5.34 -2.49
C ALA A 55 -4.93 -4.21 -3.02
N VAL A 56 -3.66 -4.20 -2.61
CA VAL A 56 -2.70 -3.21 -3.13
C VAL A 56 -2.49 -3.42 -4.63
N ARG A 57 -2.31 -4.68 -5.04
CA ARG A 57 -2.15 -5.01 -6.46
C ARG A 57 -3.35 -4.54 -7.27
N ASP A 58 -4.56 -4.81 -6.77
CA ASP A 58 -5.78 -4.43 -7.48
C ASP A 58 -5.88 -2.91 -7.65
N ALA A 59 -5.50 -2.15 -6.61
CA ALA A 59 -5.52 -0.70 -6.69
C ALA A 59 -4.57 -0.19 -7.78
N ILE A 60 -3.38 -0.78 -7.85
CA ILE A 60 -2.39 -0.39 -8.85
C ILE A 60 -2.88 -0.74 -10.26
N GLU A 61 -3.46 -1.94 -10.42
CA GLU A 61 -3.97 -2.36 -11.72
C GLU A 61 -5.14 -1.49 -12.17
N GLN A 62 -6.03 -1.15 -11.26
CA GLN A 62 -7.16 -0.28 -11.61
C GLN A 62 -6.67 1.10 -12.05
N ALA A 63 -5.67 1.64 -11.39
CA ALA A 63 -5.11 2.93 -11.77
C ALA A 63 -4.49 2.88 -13.17
N GLY A 64 -3.89 1.75 -13.51
CA GLY A 64 -3.24 1.61 -14.82
C GLY A 64 -4.19 1.38 -15.98
N LYS A 65 -5.46 1.14 -15.70
CA LYS A 65 -6.42 0.84 -16.75
C LYS A 65 -7.08 2.07 -17.36
N GLU A 66 -6.76 3.22 -16.88
CA GLU A 66 -7.37 4.47 -17.38
C GLU A 66 -6.65 5.08 -18.56
#